data_28c6d78f1d8e3b3c68951494b06af9fd
#
_entry.id   28c6d78f1d8e3b3c68951494b06af9fd
#
_cell.length_a   1.000
_cell.length_b   1.000
_cell.length_c   1.000
_cell.angle_alpha   90.00
_cell.angle_beta   90.00
_cell.angle_gamma   90.00
#
_symmetry.space_group_name_H-M   'P 1'
#
loop_
_entity.id
_entity.type
_entity.pdbx_description
1 polymer ?
#
loop_
_entity_poly.entity_id
_entity_poly.type
_entity_poly.pdbx_seq_one_letter_code
_entity_poly.pdbx_strand_id
1 'polypeptide(L)'
;MRSPLKARLSLLIGKWILCTVLILTLTTYARGATDPYGYNLNGTPIDQLAVPGTKAVILFFTATDCPISNRYIPEVQRLQKEFEQQGVTLWYVYPNAGETPFAVRQHEVAYGAEEHVLLDPHHRLVSFARARFTPEAAILVPNGADPQNLRVVYRGRIDNRYIHLGVQRPKATQHDLEEAIADVLQNHTVHQPDGPPVGCSIIGQP
;
A
#
# COMPACT_ATOMS: atom_id res chain seq x y z
N MET A 1 58.45 -20.28 38.71
CA MET A 1 57.18 -21.11 38.74
C MET A 1 56.02 -20.19 38.57
N ARG A 2 55.34 -20.20 37.38
CA ARG A 2 54.15 -19.38 37.13
C ARG A 2 52.92 -20.15 37.63
N SER A 3 52.17 -19.53 38.52
CA SER A 3 50.99 -20.11 39.18
C SER A 3 49.92 -20.56 38.18
N PRO A 4 49.43 -21.83 38.28
CA PRO A 4 48.41 -22.36 37.37
C PRO A 4 47.03 -21.66 37.51
N LEU A 5 46.87 -20.82 38.53
CA LEU A 5 45.62 -20.09 38.80
C LEU A 5 45.32 -19.00 37.76
N LYS A 6 46.37 -18.31 37.23
CA LYS A 6 46.23 -17.25 36.23
C LYS A 6 45.82 -17.79 34.85
N ALA A 7 46.22 -19.01 34.49
CA ALA A 7 45.88 -19.63 33.22
C ALA A 7 44.40 -20.10 33.18
N ARG A 8 43.85 -20.52 34.32
CA ARG A 8 42.44 -20.93 34.40
C ARG A 8 41.46 -19.77 34.37
N LEU A 9 41.86 -18.62 34.94
CA LEU A 9 41.04 -17.41 34.99
C LEU A 9 40.88 -16.79 33.58
N SER A 10 41.95 -16.75 32.77
CA SER A 10 41.91 -16.23 31.41
C SER A 10 41.07 -17.10 30.45
N LEU A 11 41.02 -18.44 30.67
CA LEU A 11 40.18 -19.32 29.87
C LEU A 11 38.70 -19.18 30.19
N LEU A 12 38.32 -18.89 31.42
CA LEU A 12 36.96 -18.66 31.84
C LEU A 12 36.42 -17.32 31.31
N ILE A 13 37.23 -16.25 31.40
CA ILE A 13 36.84 -14.92 30.87
C ILE A 13 36.66 -14.98 29.35
N GLY A 14 37.51 -15.68 28.60
CA GLY A 14 37.38 -15.86 27.16
C GLY A 14 36.08 -16.58 26.74
N LYS A 15 35.65 -17.58 27.52
CA LYS A 15 34.39 -18.30 27.27
C LYS A 15 33.13 -17.43 27.50
N TRP A 16 33.20 -16.58 28.54
CA TRP A 16 32.07 -15.65 28.83
C TRP A 16 31.96 -14.55 27.78
N ILE A 17 33.05 -14.00 27.28
CA ILE A 17 33.08 -12.99 26.22
C ILE A 17 32.54 -13.60 24.89
N LEU A 18 32.93 -14.83 24.55
CA LEU A 18 32.46 -15.51 23.35
C LEU A 18 30.96 -15.78 23.41
N CYS A 19 30.42 -16.17 24.57
CA CYS A 19 29.00 -16.42 24.78
C CYS A 19 28.15 -15.13 24.68
N THR A 20 28.66 -14.03 25.25
CA THR A 20 27.95 -12.74 25.20
C THR A 20 27.95 -12.14 23.80
N VAL A 21 29.03 -12.27 23.03
CA VAL A 21 29.06 -11.83 21.61
C VAL A 21 28.14 -12.66 20.77
N LEU A 22 28.05 -13.98 20.99
CA LEU A 22 27.13 -14.85 20.25
C LEU A 22 25.65 -14.54 20.55
N ILE A 23 25.30 -14.20 21.77
CA ILE A 23 23.95 -13.82 22.19
C ILE A 23 23.58 -12.44 21.58
N LEU A 24 24.50 -11.47 21.53
CA LEU A 24 24.25 -10.17 20.89
C LEU A 24 24.04 -10.28 19.39
N THR A 25 24.67 -11.23 18.71
CA THR A 25 24.48 -11.43 17.25
C THR A 25 23.16 -12.14 16.91
N LEU A 26 22.63 -12.96 17.82
CA LEU A 26 21.32 -13.61 17.61
C LEU A 26 20.12 -12.68 17.80
N THR A 27 20.26 -11.59 18.54
CA THR A 27 19.15 -10.65 18.77
C THR A 27 18.86 -9.73 17.60
N THR A 28 19.74 -9.65 16.61
CA THR A 28 19.54 -8.79 15.42
C THR A 28 18.71 -9.44 14.31
N TYR A 29 18.32 -10.71 14.39
CA TYR A 29 17.62 -11.43 13.33
C TYR A 29 16.12 -11.68 13.57
N ALA A 30 15.59 -11.28 14.70
CA ALA A 30 14.14 -11.35 14.94
C ALA A 30 13.45 -10.05 14.45
N ARG A 31 13.64 -9.72 13.18
CA ARG A 31 12.70 -8.86 12.49
C ARG A 31 11.45 -9.71 12.29
N GLY A 32 10.43 -9.51 13.12
CA GLY A 32 9.16 -10.21 12.97
C GLY A 32 8.73 -10.11 11.50
N ALA A 33 8.50 -11.25 10.87
CA ALA A 33 7.93 -11.28 9.53
C ALA A 33 6.56 -10.58 9.62
N THR A 34 6.50 -9.33 9.23
CA THR A 34 5.22 -8.66 9.04
C THR A 34 4.58 -9.34 7.83
N ASP A 35 3.34 -9.77 7.98
CA ASP A 35 2.62 -10.31 6.83
C ASP A 35 2.62 -9.30 5.68
N PRO A 36 2.80 -9.75 4.43
CA PRO A 36 2.87 -8.85 3.29
C PRO A 36 1.56 -8.09 3.09
N TYR A 37 1.61 -6.92 2.49
CA TYR A 37 0.43 -6.15 2.08
C TYR A 37 -0.44 -6.90 1.06
N GLY A 38 0.19 -7.76 0.26
CA GLY A 38 -0.42 -8.57 -0.76
C GLY A 38 0.63 -9.23 -1.62
N TYR A 39 0.29 -9.58 -2.86
CA TYR A 39 1.15 -10.29 -3.78
C TYR A 39 1.16 -9.63 -5.16
N ASN A 40 2.30 -9.63 -5.84
CA ASN A 40 2.34 -9.26 -7.24
C ASN A 40 1.75 -10.39 -8.12
N LEU A 41 1.64 -10.14 -9.42
CA LEU A 41 1.08 -11.11 -10.38
C LEU A 41 1.92 -12.38 -10.59
N ASN A 42 3.12 -12.44 -10.01
CA ASN A 42 3.98 -13.64 -10.01
C ASN A 42 3.93 -14.39 -8.66
N GLY A 43 3.07 -13.95 -7.74
CA GLY A 43 2.95 -14.54 -6.40
C GLY A 43 4.03 -14.09 -5.42
N THR A 44 4.87 -13.10 -5.78
CA THR A 44 5.87 -12.55 -4.85
C THR A 44 5.20 -11.66 -3.82
N PRO A 45 5.50 -11.84 -2.53
CA PRO A 45 4.99 -10.96 -1.48
C PRO A 45 5.41 -9.51 -1.69
N ILE A 46 4.51 -8.58 -1.40
CA ILE A 46 4.75 -7.14 -1.39
C ILE A 46 4.80 -6.67 0.06
N ASP A 47 6.00 -6.41 0.55
CA ASP A 47 6.26 -5.98 1.93
C ASP A 47 6.42 -4.46 2.04
N GLN A 48 6.59 -3.77 0.92
CA GLN A 48 6.87 -2.34 0.86
C GLN A 48 5.96 -1.66 -0.15
N LEU A 49 5.23 -0.64 0.29
CA LEU A 49 4.40 0.21 -0.56
C LEU A 49 5.09 1.53 -0.89
N ALA A 50 6.04 1.94 -0.07
CA ALA A 50 6.77 3.19 -0.18
C ALA A 50 8.29 2.95 -0.24
N VAL A 51 9.01 3.86 -0.87
CA VAL A 51 10.47 3.91 -0.91
C VAL A 51 10.96 5.20 -0.25
N PRO A 52 12.25 5.32 0.10
CA PRO A 52 12.79 6.58 0.61
C PRO A 52 12.48 7.74 -0.35
N GLY A 53 11.90 8.82 0.18
CA GLY A 53 11.45 9.97 -0.61
C GLY A 53 9.98 9.93 -1.03
N THR A 54 9.26 8.82 -0.83
CA THR A 54 7.81 8.77 -1.04
C THR A 54 7.10 9.72 -0.08
N LYS A 55 6.29 10.63 -0.61
CA LYS A 55 5.46 11.56 0.15
C LYS A 55 4.05 11.04 0.36
N ALA A 56 3.52 10.31 -0.64
CA ALA A 56 2.22 9.70 -0.58
C ALA A 56 2.19 8.38 -1.35
N VAL A 57 1.42 7.42 -0.83
CA VAL A 57 1.05 6.18 -1.52
C VAL A 57 -0.44 6.23 -1.76
N ILE A 58 -0.85 6.06 -3.01
CA ILE A 58 -2.25 5.96 -3.39
C ILE A 58 -2.59 4.50 -3.61
N LEU A 59 -3.62 4.02 -2.94
CA LEU A 59 -4.24 2.73 -3.22
C LEU A 59 -5.51 2.97 -4.03
N PHE A 60 -5.54 2.46 -5.25
CA PHE A 60 -6.73 2.44 -6.08
C PHE A 60 -7.33 1.03 -6.06
N PHE A 61 -8.38 0.85 -5.27
CA PHE A 61 -9.11 -0.42 -5.20
C PHE A 61 -9.96 -0.59 -6.45
N THR A 62 -9.66 -1.63 -7.21
CA THR A 62 -10.26 -1.91 -8.53
C THR A 62 -10.66 -3.39 -8.65
N ALA A 63 -11.41 -3.74 -9.68
CA ALA A 63 -11.74 -5.12 -10.00
C ALA A 63 -11.86 -5.27 -11.52
N THR A 64 -11.46 -6.43 -12.04
CA THR A 64 -11.46 -6.71 -13.49
C THR A 64 -12.86 -6.63 -14.11
N ASP A 65 -13.89 -6.99 -13.35
CA ASP A 65 -15.29 -7.05 -13.77
C ASP A 65 -16.13 -5.84 -13.33
N CYS A 66 -15.52 -4.81 -12.69
CA CYS A 66 -16.24 -3.62 -12.28
C CYS A 66 -16.25 -2.54 -13.37
N PRO A 67 -17.38 -2.31 -14.08
CA PRO A 67 -17.44 -1.36 -15.19
C PRO A 67 -17.14 0.09 -14.76
N ILE A 68 -17.44 0.43 -13.51
CA ILE A 68 -17.19 1.78 -12.98
C ILE A 68 -15.68 1.95 -12.71
N SER A 69 -15.01 0.95 -12.10
CA SER A 69 -13.57 0.96 -11.93
C SER A 69 -12.84 1.14 -13.26
N ASN A 70 -13.25 0.36 -14.27
CA ASN A 70 -12.62 0.39 -15.58
C ASN A 70 -12.71 1.77 -16.26
N ARG A 71 -13.80 2.50 -16.02
CA ARG A 71 -13.96 3.87 -16.52
C ARG A 71 -13.09 4.90 -15.79
N TYR A 72 -12.63 4.60 -14.58
CA TYR A 72 -11.74 5.49 -13.83
C TYR A 72 -10.26 5.24 -14.11
N ILE A 73 -9.87 4.11 -14.73
CA ILE A 73 -8.46 3.81 -15.02
C ILE A 73 -7.76 4.95 -15.78
N PRO A 74 -8.33 5.54 -16.85
CA PRO A 74 -7.66 6.66 -17.52
C PRO A 74 -7.43 7.88 -16.63
N GLU A 75 -8.36 8.18 -15.72
CA GLU A 75 -8.22 9.29 -14.78
C GLU A 75 -7.15 8.99 -13.73
N VAL A 76 -7.11 7.77 -13.22
CA VAL A 76 -6.10 7.33 -12.25
C VAL A 76 -4.70 7.34 -12.88
N GLN A 77 -4.56 6.93 -14.14
CA GLN A 77 -3.31 7.02 -14.90
C GLN A 77 -2.88 8.48 -15.12
N ARG A 78 -3.83 9.38 -15.38
CA ARG A 78 -3.54 10.81 -15.48
C ARG A 78 -2.95 11.34 -14.18
N LEU A 79 -3.58 11.02 -13.05
CA LEU A 79 -3.09 11.41 -11.72
C LEU A 79 -1.73 10.79 -11.41
N GLN A 80 -1.52 9.51 -11.72
CA GLN A 80 -0.22 8.87 -11.57
C GLN A 80 0.87 9.65 -12.31
N LYS A 81 0.68 9.90 -13.61
CA LYS A 81 1.64 10.63 -14.44
C LYS A 81 1.91 12.06 -13.96
N GLU A 82 0.89 12.72 -13.44
CA GLU A 82 1.00 14.10 -12.96
C GLU A 82 1.80 14.20 -11.66
N PHE A 83 1.63 13.23 -10.75
CA PHE A 83 2.16 13.33 -9.40
C PHE A 83 3.37 12.42 -9.12
N GLU A 84 3.71 11.45 -10.00
CA GLU A 84 4.83 10.52 -9.79
C GLU A 84 6.17 11.22 -9.51
N GLN A 85 6.49 12.29 -10.28
CA GLN A 85 7.72 13.07 -10.13
C GLN A 85 7.75 13.90 -8.83
N GLN A 86 6.61 14.00 -8.14
CA GLN A 86 6.48 14.73 -6.89
C GLN A 86 6.60 13.83 -5.64
N GLY A 87 6.91 12.53 -5.85
CA GLY A 87 7.06 11.55 -4.78
C GLY A 87 5.76 10.82 -4.41
N VAL A 88 4.82 10.75 -5.35
CA VAL A 88 3.57 9.98 -5.20
C VAL A 88 3.72 8.65 -5.92
N THR A 89 3.44 7.55 -5.22
CA THR A 89 3.38 6.20 -5.78
C THR A 89 1.93 5.72 -5.80
N LEU A 90 1.47 5.18 -6.92
CA LEU A 90 0.11 4.67 -7.07
C LEU A 90 0.14 3.14 -7.24
N TRP A 91 -0.72 2.44 -6.50
CA TRP A 91 -0.91 1.00 -6.54
C TRP A 91 -2.33 0.66 -7.00
N TYR A 92 -2.43 -0.21 -8.01
CA TYR A 92 -3.69 -0.85 -8.40
C TYR A 92 -3.89 -2.07 -7.50
N VAL A 93 -4.91 -2.03 -6.64
CA VAL A 93 -5.20 -3.07 -5.65
C VAL A 93 -6.42 -3.86 -6.07
N TYR A 94 -6.25 -5.16 -6.30
CA TYR A 94 -7.31 -6.11 -6.65
C TYR A 94 -7.68 -6.94 -5.41
N PRO A 95 -8.78 -6.61 -4.73
CA PRO A 95 -9.11 -7.19 -3.43
C PRO A 95 -9.97 -8.44 -3.51
N ASN A 96 -10.66 -8.70 -4.63
CA ASN A 96 -11.62 -9.79 -4.69
C ASN A 96 -10.92 -11.15 -4.80
N ALA A 97 -11.36 -12.13 -4.01
CA ALA A 97 -10.76 -13.47 -3.98
C ALA A 97 -10.84 -14.23 -5.32
N GLY A 98 -11.76 -13.85 -6.21
CA GLY A 98 -11.88 -14.41 -7.57
C GLY A 98 -10.89 -13.83 -8.58
N GLU A 99 -10.13 -12.79 -8.23
CA GLU A 99 -9.15 -12.16 -9.10
C GLU A 99 -7.91 -13.06 -9.25
N THR A 100 -7.79 -13.71 -10.40
CA THR A 100 -6.61 -14.52 -10.70
C THR A 100 -5.49 -13.65 -11.29
N PRO A 101 -4.19 -14.00 -11.06
CA PRO A 101 -3.08 -13.28 -11.69
C PRO A 101 -3.20 -13.20 -13.22
N PHE A 102 -3.79 -14.22 -13.84
CA PHE A 102 -4.03 -14.24 -15.29
C PHE A 102 -5.08 -13.22 -15.71
N ALA A 103 -6.24 -13.20 -15.05
CA ALA A 103 -7.32 -12.27 -15.36
C ALA A 103 -6.88 -10.80 -15.16
N VAL A 104 -6.17 -10.54 -14.04
CA VAL A 104 -5.62 -9.22 -13.76
C VAL A 104 -4.59 -8.81 -14.81
N ARG A 105 -3.67 -9.68 -15.22
CA ARG A 105 -2.71 -9.39 -16.29
C ARG A 105 -3.38 -9.03 -17.62
N GLN A 106 -4.44 -9.76 -17.99
CA GLN A 106 -5.22 -9.43 -19.18
C GLN A 106 -5.89 -8.05 -19.07
N HIS A 107 -6.41 -7.74 -17.90
CA HIS A 107 -7.03 -6.46 -17.60
C HIS A 107 -6.00 -5.31 -17.66
N GLU A 108 -4.84 -5.45 -17.02
CA GLU A 108 -3.76 -4.46 -17.05
C GLU A 108 -3.30 -4.16 -18.49
N VAL A 109 -3.09 -5.21 -19.31
CA VAL A 109 -2.74 -5.05 -20.72
C VAL A 109 -3.84 -4.32 -21.50
N ALA A 110 -5.11 -4.65 -21.24
CA ALA A 110 -6.24 -4.02 -21.94
C ALA A 110 -6.38 -2.52 -21.62
N TYR A 111 -5.98 -2.10 -20.43
CA TYR A 111 -6.09 -0.72 -19.97
C TYR A 111 -4.76 0.04 -19.89
N GLY A 112 -3.62 -0.63 -20.18
CA GLY A 112 -2.29 -0.03 -20.14
C GLY A 112 -1.82 0.37 -18.73
N ALA A 113 -2.23 -0.39 -17.72
CA ALA A 113 -1.88 -0.15 -16.32
C ALA A 113 -0.96 -1.28 -15.84
N GLU A 114 0.33 -1.24 -16.18
CA GLU A 114 1.25 -2.36 -15.97
C GLU A 114 2.14 -2.23 -14.73
N GLU A 115 2.13 -1.07 -14.06
CA GLU A 115 3.02 -0.78 -12.93
C GLU A 115 2.28 -0.84 -11.58
N HIS A 116 2.96 -1.35 -10.54
CA HIS A 116 2.48 -1.36 -9.17
C HIS A 116 1.11 -2.03 -8.98
N VAL A 117 0.98 -3.26 -9.49
CA VAL A 117 -0.21 -4.09 -9.34
C VAL A 117 -0.07 -5.01 -8.14
N LEU A 118 -1.11 -5.08 -7.31
CA LEU A 118 -1.15 -5.85 -6.09
C LEU A 118 -2.48 -6.62 -5.96
N LEU A 119 -2.38 -7.92 -5.73
CA LEU A 119 -3.50 -8.77 -5.31
C LEU A 119 -3.59 -8.74 -3.79
N ASP A 120 -4.78 -8.43 -3.24
CA ASP A 120 -5.06 -8.41 -1.79
C ASP A 120 -6.10 -9.47 -1.39
N PRO A 121 -5.83 -10.78 -1.61
CA PRO A 121 -6.80 -11.84 -1.37
C PRO A 121 -7.14 -12.05 0.12
N HIS A 122 -6.34 -11.47 1.01
CA HIS A 122 -6.54 -11.53 2.46
C HIS A 122 -7.10 -10.23 3.04
N HIS A 123 -7.46 -9.27 2.20
CA HIS A 123 -8.06 -7.98 2.57
C HIS A 123 -7.21 -7.17 3.57
N ARG A 124 -5.88 -7.27 3.49
CA ARG A 124 -4.99 -6.51 4.38
C ARG A 124 -5.05 -5.02 4.10
N LEU A 125 -4.93 -4.63 2.83
CA LEU A 125 -5.04 -3.23 2.42
C LEU A 125 -6.48 -2.73 2.51
N VAL A 126 -7.45 -3.58 2.16
CA VAL A 126 -8.88 -3.29 2.38
C VAL A 126 -9.15 -2.96 3.84
N SER A 127 -8.71 -3.79 4.78
CA SER A 127 -8.89 -3.58 6.22
C SER A 127 -8.12 -2.36 6.71
N PHE A 128 -6.87 -2.18 6.26
CA PHE A 128 -6.04 -1.05 6.66
C PHE A 128 -6.63 0.28 6.20
N ALA A 129 -7.07 0.38 4.95
CA ALA A 129 -7.72 1.56 4.40
C ALA A 129 -9.21 1.65 4.74
N ARG A 130 -9.83 0.57 5.24
CA ARG A 130 -11.28 0.43 5.42
C ARG A 130 -12.06 0.65 4.13
N ALA A 131 -11.49 0.24 2.99
CA ALA A 131 -12.14 0.34 1.70
C ALA A 131 -13.33 -0.62 1.62
N ARG A 132 -14.38 -0.25 0.87
CA ARG A 132 -15.61 -1.04 0.75
C ARG A 132 -16.07 -1.26 -0.68
N PHE A 133 -15.58 -0.44 -1.60
CA PHE A 133 -16.04 -0.45 -2.98
C PHE A 133 -14.88 -0.52 -3.97
N THR A 134 -15.19 -0.92 -5.19
CA THR A 134 -14.38 -0.74 -6.38
C THR A 134 -15.18 0.08 -7.40
N PRO A 135 -14.75 1.30 -7.83
CA PRO A 135 -13.52 1.96 -7.39
C PRO A 135 -13.66 2.67 -6.04
N GLU A 136 -12.64 2.62 -5.25
CA GLU A 136 -12.41 3.49 -4.09
C GLU A 136 -10.92 3.81 -4.03
N ALA A 137 -10.54 4.97 -3.53
CA ALA A 137 -9.15 5.34 -3.35
C ALA A 137 -8.81 5.63 -1.89
N ALA A 138 -7.58 5.35 -1.50
CA ALA A 138 -7.03 5.80 -0.23
C ALA A 138 -5.65 6.43 -0.45
N ILE A 139 -5.33 7.47 0.33
CA ILE A 139 -4.01 8.06 0.38
C ILE A 139 -3.38 7.73 1.72
N LEU A 140 -2.17 7.17 1.66
CA LEU A 140 -1.34 6.89 2.81
C LEU A 140 -0.12 7.80 2.78
N VAL A 141 0.30 8.26 3.95
CA VAL A 141 1.52 9.07 4.10
C VAL A 141 2.43 8.44 5.13
N PRO A 142 3.77 8.57 4.98
CA PRO A 142 4.72 8.14 6.00
C PRO A 142 4.44 8.84 7.33
N ASN A 143 4.53 8.08 8.42
CA ASN A 143 4.33 8.55 9.78
C ASN A 143 5.64 8.40 10.56
N GLY A 144 6.53 9.37 10.41
CA GLY A 144 7.87 9.38 10.99
C GLY A 144 8.95 9.06 9.97
N ALA A 145 10.11 8.58 10.45
CA ALA A 145 11.29 8.34 9.62
C ALA A 145 11.25 7.02 8.83
N ASP A 146 10.44 6.07 9.27
CA ASP A 146 10.27 4.79 8.54
C ASP A 146 9.22 4.96 7.43
N PRO A 147 9.61 4.85 6.16
CA PRO A 147 8.67 4.98 5.03
C PRO A 147 7.59 3.89 5.01
N GLN A 148 7.80 2.77 5.73
CA GLN A 148 6.80 1.70 5.84
C GLN A 148 5.80 1.90 6.98
N ASN A 149 6.06 2.83 7.90
CA ASN A 149 5.08 3.24 8.91
C ASN A 149 4.09 4.22 8.27
N LEU A 150 3.04 3.69 7.65
CA LEU A 150 2.07 4.46 6.87
C LEU A 150 0.80 4.71 7.69
N ARG A 151 0.18 5.88 7.49
CA ARG A 151 -1.15 6.20 8.01
C ARG A 151 -2.07 6.67 6.89
N VAL A 152 -3.33 6.30 6.96
CA VAL A 152 -4.37 6.75 6.01
C VAL A 152 -4.75 8.20 6.32
N VAL A 153 -4.74 9.05 5.31
CA VAL A 153 -5.15 10.47 5.41
C VAL A 153 -6.36 10.79 4.55
N TYR A 154 -6.64 9.98 3.55
CA TYR A 154 -7.81 10.09 2.69
C TYR A 154 -8.37 8.70 2.40
N ARG A 155 -9.69 8.60 2.31
CA ARG A 155 -10.40 7.44 1.77
C ARG A 155 -11.71 7.88 1.16
N GLY A 156 -11.95 7.52 -0.10
CA GLY A 156 -13.21 7.87 -0.73
C GLY A 156 -13.24 7.69 -2.23
N ARG A 157 -14.14 8.42 -2.86
CA ARG A 157 -14.33 8.43 -4.30
C ARG A 157 -13.15 9.13 -5.00
N ILE A 158 -12.97 8.86 -6.28
CA ILE A 158 -11.97 9.53 -7.12
C ILE A 158 -12.46 10.96 -7.43
N ASP A 159 -13.72 11.06 -7.83
CA ASP A 159 -14.41 12.30 -8.14
C ASP A 159 -15.92 12.15 -7.89
N ASN A 160 -16.70 13.20 -8.14
CA ASN A 160 -18.15 13.17 -8.01
C ASN A 160 -18.90 12.86 -9.31
N ARG A 161 -18.26 12.26 -10.30
CA ARG A 161 -18.90 11.91 -11.59
C ARG A 161 -20.12 11.01 -11.40
N TYR A 162 -19.99 9.95 -10.60
CA TYR A 162 -21.11 9.04 -10.31
C TYR A 162 -21.93 9.55 -9.13
N ILE A 163 -23.25 9.67 -9.34
CA ILE A 163 -24.22 10.08 -8.31
C ILE A 163 -24.69 8.84 -7.54
N HIS A 164 -25.04 7.80 -8.28
CA HIS A 164 -25.35 6.45 -7.78
C HIS A 164 -25.20 5.45 -8.94
N LEU A 165 -25.37 4.16 -8.69
CA LEU A 165 -25.29 3.12 -9.72
C LEU A 165 -26.25 3.45 -10.89
N GLY A 166 -25.70 3.46 -12.10
CA GLY A 166 -26.45 3.75 -13.33
C GLY A 166 -26.64 5.25 -13.63
N VAL A 167 -26.33 6.16 -12.73
CA VAL A 167 -26.49 7.60 -12.93
C VAL A 167 -25.17 8.34 -12.74
N GLN A 168 -24.77 9.04 -13.80
CA GLN A 168 -23.53 9.83 -13.79
C GLN A 168 -23.74 11.24 -14.34
N ARG A 169 -22.89 12.16 -13.93
CA ARG A 169 -22.76 13.49 -14.52
C ARG A 169 -22.00 13.39 -15.84
N PRO A 170 -22.23 14.30 -16.78
CA PRO A 170 -21.42 14.38 -18.01
C PRO A 170 -19.94 14.60 -17.72
N LYS A 171 -19.64 15.38 -16.68
CA LYS A 171 -18.29 15.65 -16.16
C LYS A 171 -18.31 15.72 -14.64
N ALA A 172 -17.20 15.36 -14.01
CA ALA A 172 -16.98 15.66 -12.60
C ALA A 172 -16.91 17.18 -12.38
N THR A 173 -17.38 17.62 -11.23
CA THR A 173 -17.32 19.03 -10.77
C THR A 173 -16.53 19.16 -9.47
N GLN A 174 -16.19 18.02 -8.84
CA GLN A 174 -15.31 17.91 -7.69
C GLN A 174 -14.32 16.77 -7.98
N HIS A 175 -13.05 17.01 -7.76
CA HIS A 175 -11.94 16.10 -8.04
C HIS A 175 -11.30 15.65 -6.73
N ASP A 176 -12.09 14.97 -5.89
CA ASP A 176 -11.79 14.72 -4.48
C ASP A 176 -10.41 14.08 -4.26
N LEU A 177 -10.01 13.08 -5.08
CA LEU A 177 -8.71 12.42 -4.95
C LEU A 177 -7.56 13.36 -5.36
N GLU A 178 -7.71 14.08 -6.48
CA GLU A 178 -6.70 15.03 -6.98
C GLU A 178 -6.45 16.15 -5.97
N GLU A 179 -7.52 16.73 -5.43
CA GLU A 179 -7.47 17.78 -4.40
C GLU A 179 -6.79 17.24 -3.12
N ALA A 180 -7.13 16.02 -2.69
CA ALA A 180 -6.51 15.39 -1.54
C ALA A 180 -5.01 15.11 -1.73
N ILE A 181 -4.57 14.72 -2.95
CA ILE A 181 -3.14 14.57 -3.28
C ILE A 181 -2.44 15.92 -3.17
N ALA A 182 -3.03 16.96 -3.75
CA ALA A 182 -2.47 18.31 -3.69
C ALA A 182 -2.34 18.82 -2.24
N ASP A 183 -3.35 18.59 -1.40
CA ASP A 183 -3.31 18.93 0.02
C ASP A 183 -2.14 18.25 0.74
N VAL A 184 -1.95 16.93 0.50
CA VAL A 184 -0.82 16.18 1.08
C VAL A 184 0.52 16.79 0.66
N LEU A 185 0.70 17.06 -0.62
CA LEU A 185 1.96 17.59 -1.16
C LEU A 185 2.29 18.99 -0.65
N GLN A 186 1.26 19.78 -0.34
CA GLN A 186 1.37 21.13 0.21
C GLN A 186 1.36 21.17 1.75
N ASN A 187 1.29 20.00 2.41
CA ASN A 187 1.14 19.87 3.87
C ASN A 187 -0.11 20.58 4.42
N HIS A 188 -1.17 20.63 3.64
CA HIS A 188 -2.47 21.14 4.07
C HIS A 188 -3.28 20.05 4.79
N THR A 189 -4.35 20.46 5.46
CA THR A 189 -5.35 19.52 5.99
C THR A 189 -6.10 18.89 4.83
N VAL A 190 -6.04 17.56 4.73
CA VAL A 190 -6.68 16.82 3.65
C VAL A 190 -8.19 16.84 3.81
N HIS A 191 -8.88 17.39 2.81
CA HIS A 191 -10.33 17.37 2.73
C HIS A 191 -10.83 15.93 2.47
N GLN A 192 -11.90 15.58 3.16
CA GLN A 192 -12.59 14.32 2.90
C GLN A 192 -13.73 14.55 1.91
N PRO A 193 -14.08 13.54 1.08
CA PRO A 193 -15.12 13.72 0.09
C PRO A 193 -16.50 13.94 0.73
N ASP A 194 -17.31 14.80 0.12
CA ASP A 194 -18.67 15.10 0.58
C ASP A 194 -19.67 13.95 0.44
N GLY A 195 -19.31 12.89 -0.26
CA GLY A 195 -20.18 11.75 -0.51
C GLY A 195 -19.43 10.42 -0.63
N PRO A 196 -20.16 9.30 -0.55
CA PRO A 196 -19.58 7.97 -0.66
C PRO A 196 -19.07 7.67 -2.06
N PRO A 197 -18.11 6.76 -2.21
CA PRO A 197 -17.76 6.17 -3.50
C PRO A 197 -18.97 5.40 -4.08
N VAL A 198 -19.08 5.39 -5.41
CA VAL A 198 -20.09 4.64 -6.14
C VAL A 198 -19.39 3.56 -6.96
N GLY A 199 -19.74 2.31 -6.72
CA GLY A 199 -19.07 1.18 -7.35
C GLY A 199 -19.64 -0.17 -6.93
N CYS A 200 -18.89 -1.23 -7.25
CA CYS A 200 -19.18 -2.60 -6.85
C CYS A 200 -18.64 -2.85 -5.43
N SER A 201 -19.40 -3.58 -4.61
CA SER A 201 -18.90 -3.93 -3.28
C SER A 201 -17.70 -4.89 -3.36
N ILE A 202 -16.68 -4.68 -2.54
CA ILE A 202 -15.59 -5.64 -2.37
C ILE A 202 -16.17 -6.89 -1.71
N ILE A 203 -15.96 -8.07 -2.32
CA ILE A 203 -16.56 -9.34 -1.89
C ILE A 203 -15.69 -9.96 -0.80
N GLY A 204 -16.34 -10.46 0.27
CA GLY A 204 -15.66 -11.21 1.34
C GLY A 204 -15.03 -10.33 2.41
N GLN A 205 -15.48 -9.09 2.56
CA GLN A 205 -15.09 -8.26 3.70
C GLN A 205 -15.56 -8.88 5.02
N PRO A 206 -14.76 -8.82 6.10
CA PRO A 206 -15.16 -9.27 7.42
C PRO A 206 -16.26 -8.41 8.03
#